data_882d6aa9b4af7af5e9d1db9b27272490
#
_entry.id   882d6aa9b4af7af5e9d1db9b27272490
#
_cell.length_a   1.000
_cell.length_b   1.000
_cell.length_c   1.000
_cell.angle_alpha   90.00
_cell.angle_beta   90.00
_cell.angle_gamma   90.00
#
_symmetry.space_group_name_H-M   'P 1'
#
loop_
_entity.id
_entity.type
_entity.pdbx_description
1 polymer ?
#
loop_
_entity_poly.entity_id
_entity_poly.type
_entity_poly.pdbx_seq_one_letter_code
_entity_poly.pdbx_strand_id
1 'polypeptide(L)'
;MSKYRLFIVFTLLILLPFTVYSKDVGKQGWTVVRQSKSETHFSSIQFLDKDVGWVAGWAGLMANTRDGGKTWTYFKTCTKENLDWSYFTSANEGWAVGSNGTIIHTKNSGKTWELQNSRTKDDLNGIYFVDSKIGWTVGGGIGGTILHTRDGGKTWTTQESGTKNELYQVRFINAKEGWVTGLWGTILHTNDGGKTWETQSTGLSQSLFGICFVDSNNGWVAGTFGTILHTTDGGKMWVKQPTSTDQHLWAVDFVDSKNGWATGWEGVTIHTEDGGDLWLSQAGNTTSDILGVDFINDQEGWVVASTGTILHTNDSGLTWESQVSADDAPLKGVHFVEDKYGWAVGVNGLILHTDDNGKTWNRQISGTNNELYSVYFANRLNGWAVGNQYTILHTADGGETWESQTNNMLNPHATFGNNLKLCLDGYNALYDVKFVSDQEGWIFGYYGLVFHTTDAGKTWMAQNSGTEVPLLGLYFINNQEGWAVGNNGIIIHTSDGGNKWEHQESGANEPFLAVYFLDANHGWTVGFGPIASTDDGGKTWKCQPNNTGTALWGIYFDNENRGWIVGANGIIIYTKDGGKTWTPQPSGTSNWIFDICNSDNALWAVGLKGTILKYIKLAKS
;
A
#
# COMPACT_ATOMS: atom_id res chain seq x y z
N MET A 1 -23.90 10.15 21.77
CA MET A 1 -23.96 10.64 20.38
C MET A 1 -23.06 11.85 20.27
N SER A 2 -21.82 11.67 19.87
CA SER A 2 -20.91 12.75 19.45
C SER A 2 -19.98 12.19 18.39
N LYS A 3 -20.10 12.75 17.18
CA LYS A 3 -19.37 12.36 15.98
C LYS A 3 -17.99 13.01 16.03
N TYR A 4 -16.93 12.24 16.13
CA TYR A 4 -15.58 12.71 15.79
C TYR A 4 -15.32 12.37 14.31
N ARG A 5 -15.44 13.39 13.46
CA ARG A 5 -14.96 13.36 12.09
C ARG A 5 -13.46 13.69 12.10
N LEU A 6 -12.65 12.78 11.61
CA LEU A 6 -11.26 13.05 11.27
C LEU A 6 -11.24 13.96 10.04
N PHE A 7 -10.89 15.23 10.22
CA PHE A 7 -10.63 16.18 9.13
C PHE A 7 -9.17 16.01 8.68
N ILE A 8 -8.97 15.45 7.49
CA ILE A 8 -7.72 15.61 6.76
C ILE A 8 -7.77 16.99 6.10
N VAL A 9 -7.03 17.94 6.65
CA VAL A 9 -6.87 19.28 6.06
C VAL A 9 -5.74 19.21 5.03
N PHE A 10 -6.10 19.24 3.75
CA PHE A 10 -5.16 19.59 2.69
C PHE A 10 -4.90 21.08 2.74
N THR A 11 -3.75 21.49 3.27
CA THR A 11 -3.27 22.86 3.15
C THR A 11 -2.36 22.96 1.93
N LEU A 12 -2.81 23.74 0.95
CA LEU A 12 -2.03 24.16 -0.22
C LEU A 12 -0.81 24.95 0.27
N LEU A 13 0.40 24.43 0.12
CA LEU A 13 1.63 25.18 0.39
C LEU A 13 2.31 25.56 -0.91
N ILE A 14 2.53 26.86 -1.04
CA ILE A 14 3.20 27.59 -2.10
C ILE A 14 4.61 27.04 -2.33
N LEU A 15 4.89 26.66 -3.57
CA LEU A 15 6.20 26.23 -4.08
C LEU A 15 7.18 27.43 -4.10
N LEU A 16 8.22 27.34 -3.30
CA LEU A 16 9.47 28.07 -3.53
C LEU A 16 10.48 27.10 -4.21
N PRO A 17 11.24 27.55 -5.20
CA PRO A 17 12.13 26.67 -5.96
C PRO A 17 13.38 26.35 -5.15
N PHE A 18 13.57 25.08 -4.79
CA PHE A 18 14.85 24.59 -4.30
C PHE A 18 15.71 24.15 -5.50
N THR A 19 16.85 24.81 -5.64
CA THR A 19 17.91 24.50 -6.58
C THR A 19 18.51 23.12 -6.31
N VAL A 20 18.55 22.31 -7.37
CA VAL A 20 19.26 21.01 -7.40
C VAL A 20 20.76 21.27 -7.29
N TYR A 21 21.41 20.76 -6.26
CA TYR A 21 22.88 20.71 -6.16
C TYR A 21 23.42 19.39 -6.68
N SER A 22 24.42 19.50 -7.54
CA SER A 22 25.15 18.44 -8.23
C SER A 22 26.02 17.58 -7.29
N LYS A 23 26.30 16.35 -7.74
CA LYS A 23 27.26 15.38 -7.20
C LYS A 23 28.55 16.01 -6.66
N ASP A 24 28.81 15.80 -5.35
CA ASP A 24 30.16 15.87 -4.78
C ASP A 24 30.48 14.53 -4.11
N VAL A 25 31.41 13.81 -4.70
CA VAL A 25 32.00 12.58 -4.15
C VAL A 25 33.03 13.01 -3.10
N GLY A 26 32.80 12.66 -1.82
CA GLY A 26 33.79 12.81 -0.76
C GLY A 26 33.40 13.61 0.48
N LYS A 27 32.14 14.04 0.64
CA LYS A 27 31.66 14.73 1.86
C LYS A 27 30.78 13.81 2.70
N GLN A 28 30.94 13.87 4.02
CA GLN A 28 30.05 13.28 5.01
C GLN A 28 28.59 13.62 4.69
N GLY A 29 27.72 12.61 4.48
CA GLY A 29 26.31 12.85 4.19
C GLY A 29 25.53 11.56 4.02
N TRP A 30 24.21 11.72 4.00
CA TRP A 30 23.29 10.62 3.70
C TRP A 30 23.36 10.25 2.23
N THR A 31 23.34 8.94 1.95
CA THR A 31 23.32 8.39 0.61
C THR A 31 22.06 7.56 0.43
N VAL A 32 21.31 7.79 -0.64
CA VAL A 32 20.21 6.92 -1.04
C VAL A 32 20.79 5.61 -1.55
N VAL A 33 20.60 4.54 -0.79
CA VAL A 33 21.05 3.18 -1.15
C VAL A 33 20.03 2.51 -2.06
N ARG A 34 18.75 2.76 -1.76
CA ARG A 34 17.62 2.21 -2.48
C ARG A 34 16.45 3.20 -2.44
N GLN A 35 15.78 3.37 -3.55
CA GLN A 35 14.55 4.16 -3.67
C GLN A 35 13.87 3.83 -4.98
N SER A 36 12.58 3.57 -4.96
CA SER A 36 11.79 3.52 -6.18
C SER A 36 11.72 4.87 -6.87
N LYS A 37 11.73 4.85 -8.19
CA LYS A 37 11.63 6.05 -9.02
C LYS A 37 10.20 6.42 -9.39
N SER A 38 9.21 5.58 -9.08
CA SER A 38 7.80 5.77 -9.48
C SER A 38 6.83 5.58 -8.31
N GLU A 39 5.74 6.35 -8.33
CA GLU A 39 4.51 5.96 -7.65
C GLU A 39 3.85 4.92 -8.54
N THR A 40 4.00 3.65 -8.21
CA THR A 40 3.31 2.57 -8.92
C THR A 40 1.85 2.57 -8.48
N HIS A 41 0.97 2.87 -9.42
CA HIS A 41 -0.46 2.76 -9.26
C HIS A 41 -0.99 2.04 -10.48
N PHE A 42 -1.38 0.79 -10.31
CA PHE A 42 -1.93 -0.01 -11.40
C PHE A 42 -3.44 0.19 -11.48
N SER A 43 -3.95 0.29 -12.71
CA SER A 43 -5.37 0.50 -13.01
C SER A 43 -5.98 -0.70 -13.73
N SER A 44 -5.20 -1.41 -14.54
CA SER A 44 -5.67 -2.57 -15.29
C SER A 44 -4.65 -3.68 -15.40
N ILE A 45 -5.14 -4.91 -15.57
CA ILE A 45 -4.35 -6.11 -15.80
C ILE A 45 -5.02 -6.95 -16.88
N GLN A 46 -4.20 -7.61 -17.72
CA GLN A 46 -4.64 -8.61 -18.68
C GLN A 46 -3.56 -9.67 -18.85
N PHE A 47 -3.94 -10.94 -18.74
CA PHE A 47 -3.11 -12.07 -19.11
C PHE A 47 -3.61 -12.69 -20.43
N LEU A 48 -2.70 -12.96 -21.36
CA LEU A 48 -2.98 -13.61 -22.63
C LEU A 48 -2.90 -15.13 -22.51
N ASP A 49 -2.09 -15.58 -21.57
CA ASP A 49 -1.90 -16.95 -21.15
C ASP A 49 -1.24 -16.96 -19.76
N LYS A 50 -0.95 -18.15 -19.21
CA LYS A 50 -0.35 -18.30 -17.86
C LYS A 50 1.04 -17.62 -17.69
N ASP A 51 1.73 -17.33 -18.78
CA ASP A 51 3.10 -16.78 -18.76
C ASP A 51 3.15 -15.29 -19.14
N VAL A 52 2.25 -14.83 -20.04
CA VAL A 52 2.32 -13.50 -20.64
C VAL A 52 1.20 -12.60 -20.13
N GLY A 53 1.56 -11.60 -19.32
CA GLY A 53 0.63 -10.61 -18.77
C GLY A 53 1.11 -9.18 -18.94
N TRP A 54 0.17 -8.24 -18.87
CA TRP A 54 0.38 -6.80 -18.99
C TRP A 54 -0.37 -6.05 -17.91
N VAL A 55 0.23 -4.96 -17.43
CA VAL A 55 -0.41 -4.00 -16.53
C VAL A 55 -0.22 -2.59 -17.02
N ALA A 56 -1.25 -1.75 -16.83
CA ALA A 56 -1.20 -0.32 -17.06
C ALA A 56 -1.46 0.45 -15.75
N GLY A 57 -1.03 1.71 -15.71
CA GLY A 57 -1.23 2.52 -14.51
C GLY A 57 -0.88 4.00 -14.70
N TRP A 58 -0.84 4.71 -13.58
CA TRP A 58 -0.65 6.15 -13.56
C TRP A 58 0.72 6.59 -14.07
N ALA A 59 0.81 7.88 -14.46
CA ALA A 59 2.01 8.51 -14.99
C ALA A 59 2.61 7.80 -16.24
N GLY A 60 1.76 7.19 -17.05
CA GLY A 60 2.16 6.48 -18.26
C GLY A 60 2.81 5.12 -17.99
N LEU A 61 2.56 4.53 -16.81
CA LEU A 61 3.13 3.26 -16.41
C LEU A 61 2.60 2.11 -17.25
N MET A 62 3.51 1.32 -17.82
CA MET A 62 3.26 0.04 -18.45
C MET A 62 4.31 -0.96 -18.02
N ALA A 63 3.89 -2.20 -17.71
CA ALA A 63 4.81 -3.30 -17.50
C ALA A 63 4.26 -4.61 -18.07
N ASN A 64 5.16 -5.57 -18.35
CA ASN A 64 4.75 -6.92 -18.72
C ASN A 64 5.55 -7.98 -17.97
N THR A 65 4.96 -9.16 -17.90
CA THR A 65 5.61 -10.40 -17.49
C THR A 65 5.64 -11.40 -18.65
N ARG A 66 6.59 -12.35 -18.60
CA ARG A 66 6.71 -13.49 -19.51
C ARG A 66 6.96 -14.80 -18.77
N ASP A 67 6.75 -14.79 -17.48
CA ASP A 67 7.00 -15.91 -16.57
C ASP A 67 5.90 -16.04 -15.50
N GLY A 68 4.67 -15.63 -15.85
CA GLY A 68 3.50 -15.73 -14.98
C GLY A 68 3.52 -14.73 -13.81
N GLY A 69 4.23 -13.60 -13.96
CA GLY A 69 4.31 -12.55 -12.94
C GLY A 69 5.46 -12.70 -11.94
N LYS A 70 6.31 -13.74 -12.09
CA LYS A 70 7.52 -13.89 -11.24
C LYS A 70 8.48 -12.73 -11.43
N THR A 71 8.56 -12.18 -12.65
CA THR A 71 9.31 -10.96 -12.98
C THR A 71 8.47 -10.01 -13.85
N TRP A 72 8.60 -8.71 -13.61
CA TRP A 72 7.92 -7.67 -14.37
C TRP A 72 8.92 -6.71 -15.01
N THR A 73 8.78 -6.49 -16.32
CA THR A 73 9.60 -5.55 -17.08
C THR A 73 8.81 -4.27 -17.28
N TYR A 74 9.32 -3.15 -16.76
CA TYR A 74 8.72 -1.83 -16.87
C TYR A 74 9.18 -1.12 -18.14
N PHE A 75 8.25 -0.41 -18.81
CA PHE A 75 8.50 0.30 -20.05
C PHE A 75 8.36 1.81 -19.87
N LYS A 76 9.24 2.53 -20.51
CA LYS A 76 9.07 3.97 -20.69
C LYS A 76 8.12 4.21 -21.86
N THR A 77 6.93 4.71 -21.58
CA THR A 77 5.95 5.09 -22.60
C THR A 77 6.24 6.48 -23.18
N CYS A 78 5.47 6.88 -24.20
CA CYS A 78 5.54 8.20 -24.83
C CYS A 78 4.66 9.26 -24.13
N THR A 79 4.04 8.93 -22.99
CA THR A 79 3.16 9.83 -22.22
C THR A 79 3.53 9.83 -20.74
N LYS A 80 3.03 10.84 -20.00
CA LYS A 80 3.01 10.91 -18.53
C LYS A 80 1.57 10.97 -18.00
N GLU A 81 0.59 10.91 -18.89
CA GLU A 81 -0.82 10.86 -18.49
C GLU A 81 -1.12 9.53 -17.79
N ASN A 82 -2.13 9.50 -16.92
CA ASN A 82 -2.59 8.28 -16.31
C ASN A 82 -3.18 7.38 -17.40
N LEU A 83 -2.84 6.09 -17.33
CA LEU A 83 -3.41 5.04 -18.18
C LEU A 83 -4.42 4.26 -17.35
N ASP A 84 -5.69 4.35 -17.72
CA ASP A 84 -6.79 3.78 -16.95
C ASP A 84 -7.09 2.35 -17.38
N TRP A 85 -6.91 2.03 -18.67
CA TRP A 85 -7.13 0.68 -19.19
C TRP A 85 -6.17 0.32 -20.31
N SER A 86 -5.86 -0.98 -20.44
CA SER A 86 -5.08 -1.52 -21.54
C SER A 86 -5.72 -2.77 -22.12
N TYR A 87 -5.48 -3.03 -23.41
CA TYR A 87 -5.93 -4.23 -24.10
C TYR A 87 -4.89 -4.69 -25.11
N PHE A 88 -4.56 -5.97 -25.06
CA PHE A 88 -3.57 -6.61 -25.93
C PHE A 88 -4.25 -7.70 -26.75
N THR A 89 -4.04 -7.66 -28.05
CA THR A 89 -4.50 -8.70 -29.00
C THR A 89 -3.47 -9.81 -29.18
N SER A 90 -2.23 -9.57 -28.74
CA SER A 90 -1.13 -10.54 -28.74
C SER A 90 -0.01 -10.08 -27.80
N ALA A 91 0.95 -10.96 -27.52
CA ALA A 91 2.14 -10.63 -26.73
C ALA A 91 2.97 -9.45 -27.29
N ASN A 92 2.74 -9.06 -28.57
CA ASN A 92 3.50 -8.01 -29.24
C ASN A 92 2.70 -6.74 -29.50
N GLU A 93 1.38 -6.83 -29.63
CA GLU A 93 0.53 -5.70 -30.05
C GLU A 93 -0.58 -5.41 -29.05
N GLY A 94 -0.63 -4.15 -28.60
CA GLY A 94 -1.64 -3.69 -27.64
C GLY A 94 -1.75 -2.18 -27.54
N TRP A 95 -2.83 -1.74 -26.93
CA TRP A 95 -3.19 -0.33 -26.73
C TRP A 95 -3.42 -0.06 -25.25
N ALA A 96 -3.19 1.20 -24.83
CA ALA A 96 -3.64 1.69 -23.53
C ALA A 96 -4.25 3.09 -23.70
N VAL A 97 -5.24 3.36 -22.85
CA VAL A 97 -6.01 4.62 -22.85
C VAL A 97 -6.04 5.24 -21.47
N GLY A 98 -6.31 6.54 -21.42
CA GLY A 98 -6.38 7.25 -20.14
C GLY A 98 -6.67 8.72 -20.26
N SER A 99 -6.17 9.50 -19.29
CA SER A 99 -6.47 10.90 -19.10
C SER A 99 -6.15 11.75 -20.35
N ASN A 100 -6.90 12.86 -20.51
CA ASN A 100 -6.74 13.84 -21.59
C ASN A 100 -6.84 13.25 -23.01
N GLY A 101 -7.68 12.22 -23.21
CA GLY A 101 -7.87 11.55 -24.50
C GLY A 101 -6.65 10.76 -24.97
N THR A 102 -5.79 10.36 -24.04
CA THR A 102 -4.58 9.61 -24.35
C THR A 102 -4.92 8.24 -24.91
N ILE A 103 -4.33 7.89 -26.06
CA ILE A 103 -4.30 6.54 -26.63
C ILE A 103 -2.86 6.27 -27.03
N ILE A 104 -2.25 5.22 -26.49
CA ILE A 104 -0.92 4.76 -26.91
C ILE A 104 -0.98 3.34 -27.46
N HIS A 105 -0.09 3.03 -28.40
CA HIS A 105 -0.07 1.77 -29.12
C HIS A 105 1.35 1.22 -29.22
N THR A 106 1.52 -0.10 -29.06
CA THR A 106 2.77 -0.82 -29.31
C THR A 106 2.56 -1.97 -30.28
N LYS A 107 3.60 -2.26 -31.10
CA LYS A 107 3.68 -3.45 -32.01
C LYS A 107 4.89 -4.32 -31.73
N ASN A 108 5.62 -4.06 -30.69
CA ASN A 108 6.92 -4.69 -30.44
C ASN A 108 7.11 -5.03 -28.95
N SER A 109 6.04 -5.50 -28.31
CA SER A 109 6.06 -5.91 -26.88
C SER A 109 6.46 -4.76 -25.95
N GLY A 110 5.95 -3.55 -26.17
CA GLY A 110 6.21 -2.40 -25.31
C GLY A 110 7.57 -1.74 -25.46
N LYS A 111 8.46 -2.23 -26.35
CA LYS A 111 9.79 -1.62 -26.60
C LYS A 111 9.67 -0.18 -27.09
N THR A 112 8.64 0.10 -27.90
CA THR A 112 8.25 1.46 -28.30
C THR A 112 6.74 1.62 -28.24
N TRP A 113 6.32 2.83 -27.86
CA TRP A 113 4.91 3.23 -27.81
C TRP A 113 4.70 4.46 -28.67
N GLU A 114 3.63 4.48 -29.45
CA GLU A 114 3.24 5.57 -30.33
C GLU A 114 1.93 6.21 -29.82
N LEU A 115 1.90 7.53 -29.70
CA LEU A 115 0.69 8.28 -29.36
C LEU A 115 -0.24 8.33 -30.58
N GLN A 116 -1.49 7.90 -30.41
CA GLN A 116 -2.52 7.98 -31.42
C GLN A 116 -3.40 9.22 -31.22
N ASN A 117 -3.92 9.78 -32.29
CA ASN A 117 -4.77 10.97 -32.24
C ASN A 117 -6.25 10.58 -31.99
N SER A 118 -6.69 10.67 -30.76
CA SER A 118 -8.08 10.41 -30.35
C SER A 118 -9.07 11.50 -30.83
N ARG A 119 -8.60 12.73 -31.09
CA ARG A 119 -9.39 13.94 -31.41
C ARG A 119 -10.30 14.40 -30.28
N THR A 120 -10.13 13.89 -29.06
CA THR A 120 -10.81 14.36 -27.86
C THR A 120 -9.79 14.71 -26.76
N LYS A 121 -10.25 15.45 -25.77
CA LYS A 121 -9.55 15.66 -24.49
C LYS A 121 -10.29 15.01 -23.32
N ASP A 122 -11.38 14.30 -23.60
CA ASP A 122 -12.11 13.55 -22.59
C ASP A 122 -11.23 12.41 -22.11
N ASP A 123 -11.29 12.09 -20.82
CA ASP A 123 -10.64 10.91 -20.27
C ASP A 123 -11.26 9.65 -20.90
N LEU A 124 -10.42 8.70 -21.26
CA LEU A 124 -10.80 7.43 -21.85
C LEU A 124 -10.56 6.33 -20.81
N ASN A 125 -11.65 5.71 -20.34
CA ASN A 125 -11.66 4.81 -19.19
C ASN A 125 -11.54 3.34 -19.59
N GLY A 126 -11.99 2.98 -20.80
CA GLY A 126 -12.00 1.59 -21.26
C GLY A 126 -11.65 1.46 -22.73
N ILE A 127 -10.98 0.37 -23.11
CA ILE A 127 -10.63 0.04 -24.49
C ILE A 127 -10.78 -1.46 -24.75
N TYR A 128 -11.24 -1.81 -25.92
CA TYR A 128 -11.39 -3.19 -26.37
C TYR A 128 -11.14 -3.34 -27.86
N PHE A 129 -10.47 -4.41 -28.26
CA PHE A 129 -10.21 -4.75 -29.64
C PHE A 129 -10.70 -6.19 -29.94
N VAL A 130 -11.41 -6.39 -31.02
CA VAL A 130 -11.78 -7.73 -31.50
C VAL A 130 -10.68 -8.37 -32.33
N ASP A 131 -9.83 -7.55 -32.95
CA ASP A 131 -8.62 -7.94 -33.68
C ASP A 131 -7.63 -6.75 -33.73
N SER A 132 -6.50 -6.89 -34.39
CA SER A 132 -5.48 -5.82 -34.49
C SER A 132 -5.91 -4.57 -35.27
N LYS A 133 -7.14 -4.54 -35.82
CA LYS A 133 -7.65 -3.41 -36.65
C LYS A 133 -8.89 -2.77 -36.07
N ILE A 134 -9.81 -3.57 -35.53
CA ILE A 134 -11.13 -3.12 -35.12
C ILE A 134 -11.20 -3.03 -33.61
N GLY A 135 -11.41 -1.82 -33.10
CA GLY A 135 -11.47 -1.55 -31.66
C GLY A 135 -12.29 -0.34 -31.29
N TRP A 136 -12.68 -0.28 -30.02
CA TRP A 136 -13.46 0.80 -29.42
C TRP A 136 -12.80 1.25 -28.12
N THR A 137 -12.93 2.55 -27.84
CA THR A 137 -12.60 3.12 -26.52
C THR A 137 -13.74 4.01 -26.06
N VAL A 138 -13.97 4.03 -24.76
CA VAL A 138 -15.07 4.75 -24.13
C VAL A 138 -14.57 5.60 -22.97
N GLY A 139 -15.32 6.67 -22.66
CA GLY A 139 -14.97 7.58 -21.56
C GLY A 139 -15.88 8.80 -21.54
N GLY A 140 -15.29 9.95 -21.14
CA GLY A 140 -15.94 11.25 -21.22
C GLY A 140 -16.67 11.68 -19.96
N GLY A 141 -16.19 12.77 -19.32
CA GLY A 141 -16.81 13.30 -18.09
C GLY A 141 -18.22 13.85 -18.29
N ILE A 142 -18.47 14.62 -19.37
CA ILE A 142 -19.80 15.17 -19.72
C ILE A 142 -20.03 14.95 -21.21
N GLY A 143 -20.49 13.75 -21.61
CA GLY A 143 -20.79 13.51 -23.01
C GLY A 143 -20.84 12.07 -23.49
N GLY A 144 -20.44 11.09 -22.67
CA GLY A 144 -20.50 9.67 -23.01
C GLY A 144 -19.74 9.36 -24.31
N THR A 145 -18.43 9.63 -24.33
CA THR A 145 -17.56 9.50 -25.51
C THR A 145 -17.38 8.02 -25.90
N ILE A 146 -17.63 7.71 -27.16
CA ILE A 146 -17.28 6.44 -27.80
C ILE A 146 -16.47 6.72 -29.04
N LEU A 147 -15.27 6.16 -29.13
CA LEU A 147 -14.43 6.22 -30.32
C LEU A 147 -14.26 4.82 -30.91
N HIS A 148 -14.23 4.74 -32.24
CA HIS A 148 -14.08 3.49 -32.98
C HIS A 148 -12.97 3.58 -34.02
N THR A 149 -12.20 2.52 -34.19
CA THR A 149 -11.18 2.36 -35.22
C THR A 149 -11.42 1.11 -36.06
N ARG A 150 -10.97 1.15 -37.33
CA ARG A 150 -10.93 -0.04 -38.24
C ARG A 150 -9.55 -0.24 -38.87
N ASP A 151 -8.56 0.48 -38.38
CA ASP A 151 -7.19 0.47 -38.92
C ASP A 151 -6.10 0.40 -37.85
N GLY A 152 -6.48 -0.13 -36.66
CA GLY A 152 -5.57 -0.31 -35.52
C GLY A 152 -5.23 1.00 -34.82
N GLY A 153 -6.18 1.97 -34.87
CA GLY A 153 -6.04 3.26 -34.21
C GLY A 153 -5.24 4.29 -34.99
N LYS A 154 -4.92 4.05 -36.28
CA LYS A 154 -4.39 5.10 -37.15
C LYS A 154 -5.40 6.22 -37.31
N THR A 155 -6.68 5.86 -37.34
CA THR A 155 -7.80 6.81 -37.29
C THR A 155 -8.84 6.37 -36.26
N TRP A 156 -9.29 7.33 -35.46
CA TRP A 156 -10.39 7.17 -34.50
C TRP A 156 -11.56 8.07 -34.95
N THR A 157 -12.75 7.50 -34.95
CA THR A 157 -14.00 8.17 -35.30
C THR A 157 -14.99 8.11 -34.14
N THR A 158 -15.61 9.23 -33.82
CA THR A 158 -16.63 9.31 -32.78
C THR A 158 -17.89 8.59 -33.22
N GLN A 159 -18.50 7.84 -32.30
CA GLN A 159 -19.84 7.25 -32.42
C GLN A 159 -20.79 7.94 -31.43
N GLU A 160 -22.04 8.16 -31.86
CA GLU A 160 -23.07 8.76 -31.01
C GLU A 160 -23.52 7.72 -29.94
N SER A 161 -23.21 7.98 -28.71
CA SER A 161 -23.58 7.09 -27.59
C SER A 161 -25.05 7.18 -27.17
N GLY A 162 -25.71 8.30 -27.49
CA GLY A 162 -27.08 8.57 -27.03
C GLY A 162 -27.22 8.96 -25.56
N THR A 163 -26.11 9.05 -24.81
CA THR A 163 -26.09 9.42 -23.39
C THR A 163 -25.13 10.58 -23.11
N LYS A 164 -25.33 11.27 -21.99
CA LYS A 164 -24.39 12.25 -21.43
C LYS A 164 -23.64 11.70 -20.21
N ASN A 165 -23.94 10.47 -19.82
CA ASN A 165 -23.29 9.84 -18.69
C ASN A 165 -21.87 9.40 -19.07
N GLU A 166 -20.94 9.54 -18.15
CA GLU A 166 -19.59 9.00 -18.29
C GLU A 166 -19.63 7.49 -18.47
N LEU A 167 -18.80 6.98 -19.38
CA LEU A 167 -18.70 5.58 -19.73
C LEU A 167 -17.39 5.01 -19.19
N TYR A 168 -17.43 3.77 -18.65
CA TYR A 168 -16.28 3.19 -17.95
C TYR A 168 -15.64 2.03 -18.72
N GLN A 169 -16.44 1.05 -19.13
CA GLN A 169 -15.93 -0.15 -19.76
C GLN A 169 -16.67 -0.46 -21.06
N VAL A 170 -15.97 -1.10 -21.99
CA VAL A 170 -16.52 -1.58 -23.27
C VAL A 170 -16.10 -3.04 -23.50
N ARG A 171 -17.04 -3.87 -23.91
CA ARG A 171 -16.82 -5.28 -24.24
C ARG A 171 -17.53 -5.65 -25.53
N PHE A 172 -16.84 -6.31 -26.44
CA PHE A 172 -17.40 -6.87 -27.67
C PHE A 172 -17.16 -8.37 -27.73
N ILE A 173 -18.12 -9.12 -28.20
CA ILE A 173 -17.99 -10.57 -28.49
C ILE A 173 -17.61 -10.83 -29.95
N ASN A 174 -17.86 -9.87 -30.83
CA ASN A 174 -17.46 -9.85 -32.24
C ASN A 174 -17.47 -8.42 -32.78
N ALA A 175 -17.12 -8.21 -34.06
CA ALA A 175 -17.05 -6.87 -34.66
C ALA A 175 -18.39 -6.12 -34.79
N LYS A 176 -19.51 -6.72 -34.39
CA LYS A 176 -20.85 -6.12 -34.49
C LYS A 176 -21.52 -5.95 -33.15
N GLU A 177 -21.34 -6.87 -32.25
CA GLU A 177 -22.10 -6.96 -31.02
C GLU A 177 -21.24 -6.63 -29.79
N GLY A 178 -21.68 -5.63 -29.02
CA GLY A 178 -20.93 -5.15 -27.85
C GLY A 178 -21.76 -4.31 -26.91
N TRP A 179 -21.22 -4.14 -25.70
CA TRP A 179 -21.85 -3.42 -24.58
C TRP A 179 -20.88 -2.43 -23.96
N VAL A 180 -21.45 -1.42 -23.33
CA VAL A 180 -20.72 -0.34 -22.63
C VAL A 180 -21.43 -0.09 -21.29
N THR A 181 -20.66 0.06 -20.23
CA THR A 181 -21.14 0.47 -18.89
C THR A 181 -20.82 1.91 -18.57
N GLY A 182 -21.57 2.52 -17.64
CA GLY A 182 -21.34 3.90 -17.24
C GLY A 182 -22.07 4.32 -15.97
N LEU A 183 -22.02 5.62 -15.70
CA LEU A 183 -22.71 6.25 -14.55
C LEU A 183 -24.23 6.05 -14.60
N TRP A 184 -24.85 6.09 -13.43
CA TRP A 184 -26.30 6.12 -13.25
C TRP A 184 -27.03 4.94 -13.88
N GLY A 185 -26.47 3.72 -13.74
CA GLY A 185 -27.05 2.49 -14.26
C GLY A 185 -27.00 2.38 -15.79
N THR A 186 -26.14 3.15 -16.45
CA THR A 186 -26.03 3.12 -17.90
C THR A 186 -25.45 1.80 -18.39
N ILE A 187 -26.21 1.11 -19.25
CA ILE A 187 -25.71 0.04 -20.13
C ILE A 187 -26.17 0.38 -21.55
N LEU A 188 -25.22 0.45 -22.48
CA LEU A 188 -25.49 0.60 -23.90
C LEU A 188 -25.18 -0.70 -24.62
N HIS A 189 -25.95 -1.04 -25.63
CA HIS A 189 -25.76 -2.21 -26.47
C HIS A 189 -25.77 -1.82 -27.96
N THR A 190 -24.94 -2.48 -28.73
CA THR A 190 -24.93 -2.41 -30.20
C THR A 190 -24.91 -3.79 -30.82
N ASN A 191 -25.58 -3.95 -31.98
CA ASN A 191 -25.52 -5.15 -32.82
C ASN A 191 -25.00 -4.87 -34.24
N ASP A 192 -24.53 -3.63 -34.48
CA ASP A 192 -24.09 -3.16 -35.79
C ASP A 192 -22.67 -2.54 -35.78
N GLY A 193 -21.89 -2.78 -34.71
CA GLY A 193 -20.54 -2.29 -34.53
C GLY A 193 -20.48 -0.83 -34.11
N GLY A 194 -21.51 -0.40 -33.34
CA GLY A 194 -21.61 0.93 -32.76
C GLY A 194 -22.07 1.99 -33.74
N LYS A 195 -22.65 1.62 -34.89
CA LYS A 195 -23.35 2.63 -35.74
C LYS A 195 -24.57 3.15 -35.02
N THR A 196 -25.22 2.27 -34.24
CA THR A 196 -26.28 2.63 -33.29
C THR A 196 -26.01 2.00 -31.94
N TRP A 197 -26.28 2.76 -30.87
CA TRP A 197 -26.22 2.33 -29.49
C TRP A 197 -27.58 2.47 -28.83
N GLU A 198 -28.07 1.41 -28.23
CA GLU A 198 -29.37 1.37 -27.55
C GLU A 198 -29.17 1.23 -26.04
N THR A 199 -29.86 2.06 -25.26
CA THR A 199 -29.83 1.97 -23.79
C THR A 199 -30.62 0.74 -23.33
N GLN A 200 -29.97 -0.13 -22.56
CA GLN A 200 -30.63 -1.26 -21.88
C GLN A 200 -31.09 -0.82 -20.49
N SER A 201 -32.31 -1.19 -20.10
CA SER A 201 -32.89 -0.83 -18.81
C SER A 201 -32.36 -1.74 -17.70
N THR A 202 -31.72 -1.16 -16.71
CA THR A 202 -31.28 -1.86 -15.49
C THR A 202 -32.23 -1.67 -14.31
N GLY A 203 -33.10 -0.67 -14.37
CA GLY A 203 -33.93 -0.25 -13.23
C GLY A 203 -33.16 0.34 -12.05
N LEU A 204 -31.85 0.59 -12.21
CA LEU A 204 -30.94 1.05 -11.17
C LEU A 204 -30.39 2.44 -11.46
N SER A 205 -29.97 3.12 -10.39
CA SER A 205 -29.22 4.39 -10.45
C SER A 205 -27.77 4.25 -9.98
N GLN A 206 -27.33 3.05 -9.65
CA GLN A 206 -25.96 2.73 -9.27
C GLN A 206 -25.02 2.88 -10.45
N SER A 207 -23.83 3.42 -10.24
CA SER A 207 -22.77 3.44 -11.25
C SER A 207 -22.26 2.04 -11.53
N LEU A 208 -22.08 1.71 -12.81
CA LEU A 208 -21.66 0.41 -13.31
C LEU A 208 -20.29 0.55 -13.94
N PHE A 209 -19.31 -0.21 -13.44
CA PHE A 209 -17.91 -0.10 -13.81
C PHE A 209 -17.45 -1.25 -14.71
N GLY A 210 -17.26 -2.44 -14.13
CA GLY A 210 -16.80 -3.63 -14.86
C GLY A 210 -17.89 -4.30 -15.68
N ILE A 211 -17.52 -4.90 -16.80
CA ILE A 211 -18.42 -5.72 -17.63
C ILE A 211 -17.67 -6.91 -18.25
N CYS A 212 -18.25 -8.08 -18.15
CA CYS A 212 -17.76 -9.29 -18.77
C CYS A 212 -18.89 -10.01 -19.50
N PHE A 213 -18.63 -10.54 -20.69
CA PHE A 213 -19.50 -11.44 -21.45
C PHE A 213 -18.70 -12.66 -21.88
N VAL A 214 -19.22 -13.84 -21.60
CA VAL A 214 -18.63 -15.12 -22.03
C VAL A 214 -19.20 -15.61 -23.37
N ASP A 215 -20.40 -15.15 -23.70
CA ASP A 215 -21.06 -15.37 -24.99
C ASP A 215 -22.09 -14.28 -25.29
N SER A 216 -22.89 -14.40 -26.36
CA SER A 216 -23.88 -13.37 -26.75
C SER A 216 -25.06 -13.23 -25.78
N ASN A 217 -25.27 -14.17 -24.89
CA ASN A 217 -26.40 -14.16 -23.97
C ASN A 217 -26.00 -13.90 -22.52
N ASN A 218 -24.86 -14.47 -22.11
CA ASN A 218 -24.44 -14.47 -20.72
C ASN A 218 -23.42 -13.36 -20.43
N GLY A 219 -23.83 -12.40 -19.61
CA GLY A 219 -23.00 -11.27 -19.25
C GLY A 219 -23.23 -10.74 -17.82
N TRP A 220 -22.19 -10.24 -17.22
CA TRP A 220 -22.22 -9.68 -15.86
C TRP A 220 -21.65 -8.26 -15.82
N VAL A 221 -22.19 -7.46 -14.93
CA VAL A 221 -21.78 -6.08 -14.69
C VAL A 221 -21.62 -5.85 -13.21
N ALA A 222 -20.49 -5.24 -12.82
CA ALA A 222 -20.18 -4.85 -11.44
C ALA A 222 -20.26 -3.33 -11.26
N GLY A 223 -20.63 -2.89 -10.04
CA GLY A 223 -20.80 -1.47 -9.76
C GLY A 223 -20.81 -1.10 -8.28
N THR A 224 -21.31 0.11 -8.00
CA THR A 224 -21.35 0.67 -6.65
C THR A 224 -22.24 -0.12 -5.71
N PHE A 225 -21.90 -0.12 -4.40
CA PHE A 225 -22.67 -0.74 -3.31
C PHE A 225 -22.92 -2.24 -3.52
N GLY A 226 -21.85 -2.98 -3.86
CA GLY A 226 -21.90 -4.43 -4.07
C GLY A 226 -22.84 -4.85 -5.21
N THR A 227 -23.14 -3.95 -6.15
CA THR A 227 -24.05 -4.27 -7.25
C THR A 227 -23.40 -5.22 -8.24
N ILE A 228 -24.02 -6.37 -8.48
CA ILE A 228 -23.78 -7.23 -9.65
C ILE A 228 -25.12 -7.43 -10.38
N LEU A 229 -25.11 -7.23 -11.69
CA LEU A 229 -26.19 -7.54 -12.59
C LEU A 229 -25.78 -8.68 -13.48
N HIS A 230 -26.70 -9.61 -13.77
CA HIS A 230 -26.52 -10.71 -14.70
C HIS A 230 -27.60 -10.71 -15.77
N THR A 231 -27.23 -11.02 -16.98
CA THR A 231 -28.16 -11.27 -18.10
C THR A 231 -27.90 -12.64 -18.70
N THR A 232 -28.96 -13.32 -19.14
CA THR A 232 -28.92 -14.59 -19.88
C THR A 232 -29.54 -14.47 -21.29
N ASP A 233 -29.84 -13.23 -21.71
CA ASP A 233 -30.52 -12.94 -22.97
C ASP A 233 -29.89 -11.76 -23.77
N GLY A 234 -28.59 -11.49 -23.50
CA GLY A 234 -27.83 -10.44 -24.18
C GLY A 234 -28.19 -9.03 -23.70
N GLY A 235 -28.70 -8.93 -22.45
CA GLY A 235 -29.01 -7.65 -21.82
C GLY A 235 -30.41 -7.14 -22.11
N LYS A 236 -31.30 -7.94 -22.69
CA LYS A 236 -32.72 -7.57 -22.80
C LYS A 236 -33.34 -7.46 -21.41
N MET A 237 -32.88 -8.30 -20.49
CA MET A 237 -33.18 -8.25 -19.07
C MET A 237 -31.90 -8.36 -18.26
N TRP A 238 -31.72 -7.44 -17.28
CA TRP A 238 -30.67 -7.46 -16.29
C TRP A 238 -31.24 -7.74 -14.90
N VAL A 239 -30.75 -8.78 -14.24
CA VAL A 239 -31.22 -9.21 -12.92
C VAL A 239 -30.12 -8.93 -11.90
N LYS A 240 -30.48 -8.22 -10.82
CA LYS A 240 -29.54 -7.99 -9.71
C LYS A 240 -29.33 -9.28 -8.93
N GLN A 241 -28.06 -9.66 -8.76
CA GLN A 241 -27.65 -10.82 -7.98
C GLN A 241 -27.38 -10.43 -6.51
N PRO A 242 -27.64 -11.32 -5.54
CA PRO A 242 -27.28 -11.11 -4.15
C PRO A 242 -25.75 -11.25 -3.99
N THR A 243 -25.11 -10.28 -3.36
CA THR A 243 -23.68 -10.29 -3.04
C THR A 243 -23.45 -10.28 -1.54
N SER A 244 -22.30 -10.77 -1.09
CA SER A 244 -21.88 -10.79 0.32
C SER A 244 -21.25 -9.47 0.78
N THR A 245 -21.29 -8.40 -0.03
CA THR A 245 -20.63 -7.11 0.25
C THR A 245 -21.51 -5.94 -0.15
N ASP A 246 -21.31 -4.80 0.53
CA ASP A 246 -21.84 -3.47 0.17
C ASP A 246 -20.73 -2.54 -0.38
N GLN A 247 -19.49 -3.02 -0.49
CA GLN A 247 -18.37 -2.27 -1.04
C GLN A 247 -18.53 -2.05 -2.56
N HIS A 248 -17.88 -1.01 -3.10
CA HIS A 248 -17.86 -0.77 -4.55
C HIS A 248 -17.05 -1.85 -5.25
N LEU A 249 -17.61 -2.43 -6.31
CA LEU A 249 -16.96 -3.43 -7.17
C LEU A 249 -16.52 -2.75 -8.47
N TRP A 250 -15.20 -2.73 -8.73
CA TRP A 250 -14.60 -2.07 -9.88
C TRP A 250 -14.52 -2.96 -11.11
N ALA A 251 -14.21 -4.22 -10.89
CA ALA A 251 -13.98 -5.18 -11.98
C ALA A 251 -14.75 -6.47 -11.73
N VAL A 252 -15.12 -7.12 -12.82
CA VAL A 252 -15.73 -8.46 -12.86
C VAL A 252 -15.15 -9.22 -14.03
N ASP A 253 -14.82 -10.49 -13.80
CA ASP A 253 -14.33 -11.39 -14.82
C ASP A 253 -14.94 -12.79 -14.66
N PHE A 254 -15.23 -13.43 -15.77
CA PHE A 254 -15.80 -14.77 -15.86
C PHE A 254 -15.06 -15.57 -16.92
N VAL A 255 -14.64 -16.77 -16.56
CA VAL A 255 -13.97 -17.70 -17.49
C VAL A 255 -14.97 -18.59 -18.24
N ASP A 256 -16.17 -18.76 -17.68
CA ASP A 256 -17.30 -19.47 -18.28
C ASP A 256 -18.62 -18.95 -17.69
N SER A 257 -19.75 -19.61 -17.96
CA SER A 257 -21.07 -19.20 -17.46
C SER A 257 -21.30 -19.44 -15.96
N LYS A 258 -20.34 -20.03 -15.24
CA LYS A 258 -20.47 -20.40 -13.82
C LYS A 258 -19.44 -19.76 -12.93
N ASN A 259 -18.17 -19.77 -13.39
CA ASN A 259 -17.03 -19.38 -12.57
C ASN A 259 -16.66 -17.92 -12.82
N GLY A 260 -16.80 -17.08 -11.79
CA GLY A 260 -16.55 -15.66 -11.91
C GLY A 260 -16.10 -14.98 -10.61
N TRP A 261 -15.34 -13.90 -10.77
CA TRP A 261 -14.79 -13.08 -9.68
C TRP A 261 -15.14 -11.63 -9.86
N ALA A 262 -15.38 -10.95 -8.74
CA ALA A 262 -15.52 -9.49 -8.74
C ALA A 262 -14.68 -8.90 -7.61
N THR A 263 -14.07 -7.75 -7.90
CA THR A 263 -13.09 -7.12 -7.00
C THR A 263 -13.37 -5.63 -6.84
N GLY A 264 -12.94 -5.03 -5.71
CA GLY A 264 -13.32 -3.66 -5.43
C GLY A 264 -12.57 -2.98 -4.28
N TRP A 265 -13.27 -2.04 -3.64
CA TRP A 265 -12.75 -1.24 -2.55
C TRP A 265 -12.30 -2.09 -1.36
N GLU A 266 -11.29 -1.56 -0.63
CA GLU A 266 -10.76 -2.16 0.60
C GLU A 266 -10.32 -3.63 0.43
N GLY A 267 -9.88 -4.00 -0.79
CA GLY A 267 -9.40 -5.34 -1.08
C GLY A 267 -10.50 -6.40 -1.22
N VAL A 268 -11.75 -5.98 -1.36
CA VAL A 268 -12.86 -6.92 -1.56
C VAL A 268 -12.61 -7.80 -2.78
N THR A 269 -12.75 -9.12 -2.55
CA THR A 269 -12.81 -10.16 -3.57
C THR A 269 -13.98 -11.08 -3.26
N ILE A 270 -14.86 -11.29 -4.24
CA ILE A 270 -15.97 -12.26 -4.16
C ILE A 270 -15.92 -13.20 -5.36
N HIS A 271 -16.30 -14.43 -5.16
CA HIS A 271 -16.26 -15.51 -6.14
C HIS A 271 -17.60 -16.25 -6.21
N THR A 272 -17.94 -16.72 -7.41
CA THR A 272 -19.10 -17.59 -7.68
C THR A 272 -18.69 -18.80 -8.52
N GLU A 273 -19.34 -19.96 -8.28
CA GLU A 273 -19.20 -21.20 -9.05
C GLU A 273 -20.53 -21.61 -9.73
N ASP A 274 -21.57 -20.78 -9.62
CA ASP A 274 -22.92 -21.05 -10.10
C ASP A 274 -23.51 -19.95 -10.99
N GLY A 275 -22.64 -19.07 -11.53
CA GLY A 275 -23.05 -17.97 -12.40
C GLY A 275 -23.60 -16.75 -11.65
N GLY A 276 -23.38 -16.72 -10.32
CA GLY A 276 -23.76 -15.60 -9.46
C GLY A 276 -25.05 -15.80 -8.68
N ASP A 277 -25.63 -17.01 -8.66
CA ASP A 277 -26.73 -17.32 -7.75
C ASP A 277 -26.25 -17.17 -6.31
N LEU A 278 -24.98 -17.50 -6.03
CA LEU A 278 -24.29 -17.27 -4.77
C LEU A 278 -22.90 -16.67 -5.00
N TRP A 279 -22.64 -15.50 -4.37
CA TRP A 279 -21.34 -14.87 -4.31
C TRP A 279 -20.75 -14.99 -2.90
N LEU A 280 -19.59 -15.62 -2.78
CA LEU A 280 -18.88 -15.85 -1.52
C LEU A 280 -17.69 -14.89 -1.43
N SER A 281 -17.51 -14.27 -0.25
CA SER A 281 -16.34 -13.46 0.04
C SER A 281 -15.09 -14.33 0.16
N GLN A 282 -14.02 -13.90 -0.48
CA GLN A 282 -12.67 -14.47 -0.36
C GLN A 282 -11.73 -13.48 0.31
N ALA A 283 -10.66 -13.98 0.94
CA ALA A 283 -9.63 -13.12 1.52
C ALA A 283 -8.81 -12.48 0.39
N GLY A 284 -9.02 -11.21 0.11
CA GLY A 284 -8.30 -10.47 -0.94
C GLY A 284 -6.82 -10.22 -0.64
N ASN A 285 -6.34 -10.59 0.54
CA ASN A 285 -4.96 -10.46 1.01
C ASN A 285 -4.35 -9.04 0.85
N THR A 286 -5.18 -8.02 0.71
CA THR A 286 -4.81 -6.61 0.66
C THR A 286 -5.96 -5.77 1.20
N THR A 287 -5.65 -4.61 1.78
CA THR A 287 -6.63 -3.58 2.15
C THR A 287 -6.68 -2.46 1.13
N SER A 288 -5.90 -2.55 0.06
CA SER A 288 -5.90 -1.59 -1.05
C SER A 288 -7.02 -1.90 -2.03
N ASP A 289 -7.57 -0.87 -2.66
CA ASP A 289 -8.60 -1.03 -3.68
C ASP A 289 -8.07 -1.88 -4.84
N ILE A 290 -8.75 -2.98 -5.14
CA ILE A 290 -8.43 -3.85 -6.27
C ILE A 290 -9.19 -3.32 -7.49
N LEU A 291 -8.45 -2.85 -8.48
CA LEU A 291 -8.97 -2.13 -9.64
C LEU A 291 -9.12 -2.99 -10.90
N GLY A 292 -8.40 -4.11 -10.97
CA GLY A 292 -8.47 -5.04 -12.09
C GLY A 292 -8.35 -6.49 -11.66
N VAL A 293 -9.08 -7.37 -12.32
CA VAL A 293 -9.05 -8.83 -12.16
C VAL A 293 -9.03 -9.48 -13.52
N ASP A 294 -8.26 -10.55 -13.68
CA ASP A 294 -8.18 -11.33 -14.92
C ASP A 294 -7.85 -12.79 -14.58
N PHE A 295 -8.72 -13.70 -14.96
CA PHE A 295 -8.57 -15.16 -14.78
C PHE A 295 -8.44 -15.83 -16.14
N ILE A 296 -7.44 -16.69 -16.31
CA ILE A 296 -7.24 -17.48 -17.56
C ILE A 296 -7.97 -18.82 -17.53
N ASN A 297 -8.38 -19.29 -16.36
CA ASN A 297 -9.20 -20.48 -16.14
C ASN A 297 -9.84 -20.40 -14.74
N ASP A 298 -10.58 -21.43 -14.34
CA ASP A 298 -11.28 -21.51 -13.06
C ASP A 298 -10.38 -21.56 -11.80
N GLN A 299 -9.07 -21.70 -11.95
CA GLN A 299 -8.12 -21.79 -10.84
C GLN A 299 -7.10 -20.67 -10.84
N GLU A 300 -6.62 -20.23 -12.00
CA GLU A 300 -5.46 -19.36 -12.13
C GLU A 300 -5.86 -17.95 -12.58
N GLY A 301 -5.49 -16.94 -11.77
CA GLY A 301 -5.83 -15.56 -12.06
C GLY A 301 -4.97 -14.54 -11.30
N TRP A 302 -5.10 -13.28 -11.70
CA TRP A 302 -4.35 -12.14 -11.16
C TRP A 302 -5.27 -10.97 -10.86
N VAL A 303 -4.86 -10.19 -9.85
CA VAL A 303 -5.48 -8.91 -9.53
C VAL A 303 -4.42 -7.83 -9.38
N VAL A 304 -4.82 -6.58 -9.68
CA VAL A 304 -3.99 -5.39 -9.43
C VAL A 304 -4.70 -4.41 -8.52
N ALA A 305 -3.91 -3.81 -7.61
CA ALA A 305 -4.42 -2.86 -6.64
C ALA A 305 -3.77 -1.47 -6.77
N SER A 306 -4.45 -0.47 -6.24
CA SER A 306 -4.12 0.95 -6.32
C SER A 306 -2.76 1.32 -5.74
N THR A 307 -2.13 0.46 -4.92
CA THR A 307 -0.81 0.68 -4.31
C THR A 307 0.33 0.01 -5.06
N GLY A 308 0.12 -0.38 -6.33
CA GLY A 308 1.15 -1.06 -7.12
C GLY A 308 1.31 -2.54 -6.77
N THR A 309 0.32 -3.13 -6.11
CA THR A 309 0.31 -4.55 -5.77
C THR A 309 -0.23 -5.36 -6.94
N ILE A 310 0.44 -6.47 -7.27
CA ILE A 310 -0.07 -7.52 -8.15
C ILE A 310 -0.13 -8.80 -7.31
N LEU A 311 -1.29 -9.44 -7.23
CA LEU A 311 -1.48 -10.73 -6.56
C LEU A 311 -1.82 -11.79 -7.60
N HIS A 312 -1.38 -13.02 -7.36
CA HIS A 312 -1.63 -14.20 -8.16
C HIS A 312 -2.28 -15.29 -7.31
N THR A 313 -3.18 -16.02 -7.91
CA THR A 313 -3.79 -17.24 -7.34
C THR A 313 -3.67 -18.40 -8.32
N ASN A 314 -3.57 -19.61 -7.80
CA ASN A 314 -3.66 -20.86 -8.54
C ASN A 314 -4.70 -21.83 -7.91
N ASP A 315 -5.57 -21.31 -7.07
CA ASP A 315 -6.58 -22.04 -6.30
C ASP A 315 -7.93 -21.30 -6.27
N SER A 316 -8.32 -20.67 -7.39
CA SER A 316 -9.59 -19.94 -7.55
C SER A 316 -9.76 -18.72 -6.63
N GLY A 317 -8.65 -18.16 -6.12
CA GLY A 317 -8.67 -17.01 -5.21
C GLY A 317 -8.85 -17.36 -3.74
N LEU A 318 -8.74 -18.65 -3.37
CA LEU A 318 -8.73 -19.06 -1.96
C LEU A 318 -7.47 -18.53 -1.26
N THR A 319 -6.33 -18.54 -1.97
CA THR A 319 -5.09 -17.90 -1.53
C THR A 319 -4.51 -17.02 -2.63
N TRP A 320 -3.86 -15.93 -2.22
CA TRP A 320 -3.23 -14.96 -3.11
C TRP A 320 -1.76 -14.75 -2.75
N GLU A 321 -0.87 -14.85 -3.72
CA GLU A 321 0.56 -14.59 -3.58
C GLU A 321 0.94 -13.26 -4.24
N SER A 322 1.71 -12.42 -3.53
CA SER A 322 2.20 -11.16 -4.09
C SER A 322 3.30 -11.41 -5.12
N GLN A 323 3.10 -10.91 -6.34
CA GLN A 323 4.03 -11.08 -7.47
C GLN A 323 4.85 -9.83 -7.82
N VAL A 324 4.43 -8.67 -7.41
CA VAL A 324 5.32 -7.52 -7.50
C VAL A 324 6.33 -7.66 -6.40
N SER A 325 7.61 -7.63 -6.78
CA SER A 325 8.62 -7.30 -5.80
C SER A 325 8.17 -5.98 -5.20
N ALA A 326 7.80 -6.02 -3.94
CA ALA A 326 7.46 -4.85 -3.15
C ALA A 326 8.68 -3.90 -3.01
N ASP A 327 9.52 -3.82 -4.03
CA ASP A 327 10.68 -2.95 -4.11
C ASP A 327 10.29 -1.48 -3.93
N ASP A 328 8.99 -1.18 -4.15
CA ASP A 328 8.45 0.17 -4.07
C ASP A 328 7.53 0.40 -2.86
N ALA A 329 7.16 -0.66 -2.13
CA ALA A 329 6.30 -0.52 -0.97
C ALA A 329 6.96 0.32 0.13
N PRO A 330 6.20 1.17 0.82
CA PRO A 330 6.69 1.91 1.96
C PRO A 330 7.32 1.01 3.02
N LEU A 331 8.53 1.32 3.43
CA LEU A 331 9.20 0.69 4.56
C LEU A 331 8.93 1.52 5.81
N LYS A 332 8.54 0.88 6.89
CA LYS A 332 8.09 1.51 8.15
C LYS A 332 9.09 1.39 9.27
N GLY A 333 9.75 0.23 9.39
CA GLY A 333 10.72 -0.07 10.42
C GLY A 333 12.01 -0.65 9.85
N VAL A 334 13.14 -0.39 10.52
CA VAL A 334 14.45 -0.94 10.15
C VAL A 334 15.27 -1.28 11.38
N HIS A 335 15.92 -2.44 11.36
CA HIS A 335 16.85 -2.85 12.41
C HIS A 335 18.09 -3.50 11.83
N PHE A 336 19.25 -3.20 12.41
CA PHE A 336 20.53 -3.82 12.07
C PHE A 336 21.15 -4.50 13.28
N VAL A 337 21.73 -5.68 13.03
CA VAL A 337 22.60 -6.39 13.97
C VAL A 337 23.99 -6.42 13.36
N GLU A 338 24.97 -5.88 14.07
CA GLU A 338 26.29 -5.60 13.52
C GLU A 338 26.19 -4.66 12.29
N ASP A 339 27.25 -4.45 11.51
CA ASP A 339 27.17 -3.65 10.27
C ASP A 339 26.62 -4.41 9.07
N LYS A 340 26.53 -5.72 9.17
CA LYS A 340 26.36 -6.61 8.03
C LYS A 340 24.91 -7.02 7.81
N TYR A 341 24.21 -7.33 8.87
CA TYR A 341 22.89 -7.92 8.83
C TYR A 341 21.80 -6.88 9.14
N GLY A 342 20.87 -6.68 8.22
CA GLY A 342 19.80 -5.71 8.39
C GLY A 342 18.46 -6.22 7.87
N TRP A 343 17.38 -5.82 8.53
CA TRP A 343 16.00 -6.12 8.14
C TRP A 343 15.20 -4.82 8.08
N ALA A 344 14.37 -4.72 7.06
CA ALA A 344 13.43 -3.62 6.90
C ALA A 344 12.04 -4.17 6.61
N VAL A 345 11.02 -3.63 7.27
CA VAL A 345 9.64 -4.10 7.16
C VAL A 345 8.70 -3.00 6.70
N GLY A 346 7.56 -3.36 6.13
CA GLY A 346 6.63 -2.36 5.59
C GLY A 346 5.27 -2.89 5.17
N VAL A 347 4.67 -2.16 4.25
CA VAL A 347 3.33 -2.41 3.73
C VAL A 347 3.26 -3.77 3.03
N ASN A 348 2.09 -4.41 3.03
CA ASN A 348 1.82 -5.70 2.40
C ASN A 348 2.73 -6.84 2.90
N GLY A 349 3.02 -6.86 4.20
CA GLY A 349 3.86 -7.88 4.81
C GLY A 349 5.30 -7.91 4.30
N LEU A 350 5.76 -6.81 3.69
CA LEU A 350 7.12 -6.72 3.16
C LEU A 350 8.16 -6.88 4.26
N ILE A 351 9.07 -7.83 4.06
CA ILE A 351 10.32 -7.96 4.82
C ILE A 351 11.47 -8.01 3.81
N LEU A 352 12.42 -7.11 3.95
CA LEU A 352 13.68 -7.10 3.21
C LEU A 352 14.82 -7.43 4.16
N HIS A 353 15.77 -8.22 3.71
CA HIS A 353 16.98 -8.59 4.43
C HIS A 353 18.23 -8.29 3.62
N THR A 354 19.27 -7.83 4.29
CA THR A 354 20.63 -7.69 3.75
C THR A 354 21.61 -8.44 4.64
N ASP A 355 22.58 -9.14 4.02
CA ASP A 355 23.71 -9.77 4.67
C ASP A 355 25.07 -9.23 4.17
N ASP A 356 25.04 -8.12 3.42
CA ASP A 356 26.20 -7.53 2.77
C ASP A 356 26.37 -6.01 3.04
N ASN A 357 25.86 -5.55 4.18
CA ASN A 357 25.91 -4.14 4.60
C ASN A 357 25.08 -3.24 3.67
N GLY A 358 23.88 -3.70 3.27
CA GLY A 358 22.92 -2.96 2.49
C GLY A 358 23.27 -2.74 1.03
N LYS A 359 24.26 -3.46 0.47
CA LYS A 359 24.56 -3.40 -0.97
C LYS A 359 23.46 -4.07 -1.77
N THR A 360 22.96 -5.20 -1.25
CA THR A 360 21.78 -5.89 -1.78
C THR A 360 20.74 -6.10 -0.68
N TRP A 361 19.46 -6.07 -1.07
CA TRP A 361 18.33 -6.33 -0.20
C TRP A 361 17.44 -7.38 -0.84
N ASN A 362 17.26 -8.50 -0.16
CA ASN A 362 16.48 -9.63 -0.64
C ASN A 362 15.16 -9.72 0.13
N ARG A 363 14.08 -10.01 -0.57
CA ARG A 363 12.78 -10.22 0.07
C ARG A 363 12.74 -11.54 0.81
N GLN A 364 12.14 -11.53 2.02
CA GLN A 364 11.79 -12.71 2.80
C GLN A 364 10.27 -12.91 2.80
N ILE A 365 9.82 -14.16 2.88
CA ILE A 365 8.40 -14.52 2.92
C ILE A 365 7.89 -14.39 4.35
N SER A 366 7.08 -13.37 4.61
CA SER A 366 6.53 -13.10 5.94
C SER A 366 5.35 -14.00 6.33
N GLY A 367 4.70 -14.64 5.35
CA GLY A 367 3.46 -15.40 5.57
C GLY A 367 2.22 -14.54 5.86
N THR A 368 2.31 -13.22 5.68
CA THR A 368 1.18 -12.28 5.87
C THR A 368 1.21 -11.17 4.83
N ASN A 369 0.04 -10.56 4.57
CA ASN A 369 -0.08 -9.31 3.81
C ASN A 369 -0.41 -8.11 4.70
N ASN A 370 -0.48 -8.29 6.02
CA ASN A 370 -0.69 -7.20 6.95
C ASN A 370 0.49 -6.23 6.93
N GLU A 371 0.20 -4.92 7.05
CA GLU A 371 1.24 -3.91 7.19
C GLU A 371 2.08 -4.17 8.44
N LEU A 372 3.40 -4.20 8.29
CA LEU A 372 4.36 -4.35 9.37
C LEU A 372 4.94 -2.97 9.71
N TYR A 373 4.89 -2.60 10.99
CA TYR A 373 5.31 -1.27 11.45
C TYR A 373 6.70 -1.24 12.05
N SER A 374 7.08 -2.28 12.80
CA SER A 374 8.36 -2.36 13.49
C SER A 374 8.98 -3.75 13.37
N VAL A 375 10.31 -3.80 13.37
CA VAL A 375 11.11 -5.01 13.38
C VAL A 375 12.25 -4.87 14.37
N TYR A 376 12.52 -5.93 15.11
CA TYR A 376 13.62 -6.00 16.05
C TYR A 376 14.31 -7.37 15.99
N PHE A 377 15.64 -7.37 16.00
CA PHE A 377 16.47 -8.57 16.06
C PHE A 377 17.38 -8.52 17.30
N ALA A 378 17.25 -9.50 18.17
CA ALA A 378 18.11 -9.63 19.36
C ALA A 378 19.53 -10.11 18.96
N ASN A 379 19.62 -10.86 17.88
CA ASN A 379 20.85 -11.31 17.24
C ASN A 379 20.54 -11.64 15.77
N ARG A 380 21.55 -12.07 15.00
CA ARG A 380 21.36 -12.34 13.56
C ARG A 380 20.36 -13.44 13.21
N LEU A 381 19.90 -14.24 14.16
CA LEU A 381 18.98 -15.37 13.93
C LEU A 381 17.59 -15.12 14.51
N ASN A 382 17.52 -14.51 15.71
CA ASN A 382 16.26 -14.32 16.43
C ASN A 382 15.71 -12.90 16.23
N GLY A 383 14.55 -12.80 15.60
CA GLY A 383 13.90 -11.53 15.32
C GLY A 383 12.38 -11.59 15.35
N TRP A 384 11.77 -10.42 15.56
CA TRP A 384 10.31 -10.22 15.61
C TRP A 384 9.90 -9.06 14.73
N ALA A 385 8.73 -9.19 14.11
CA ALA A 385 8.08 -8.11 13.38
C ALA A 385 6.62 -7.99 13.82
N VAL A 386 6.13 -6.76 13.98
CA VAL A 386 4.77 -6.48 14.43
C VAL A 386 4.04 -5.53 13.50
N GLY A 387 2.71 -5.62 13.47
CA GLY A 387 1.92 -4.82 12.55
C GLY A 387 0.42 -4.81 12.79
N ASN A 388 -0.33 -4.52 11.73
CA ASN A 388 -1.78 -4.50 11.70
C ASN A 388 -2.38 -5.86 12.10
N GLN A 389 -3.67 -5.83 12.51
CA GLN A 389 -4.45 -7.02 12.89
C GLN A 389 -3.74 -7.89 13.94
N TYR A 390 -3.10 -7.25 14.92
CA TYR A 390 -2.32 -7.92 15.97
C TYR A 390 -1.21 -8.84 15.44
N THR A 391 -0.72 -8.60 14.22
CA THR A 391 0.34 -9.42 13.63
C THR A 391 1.59 -9.41 14.52
N ILE A 392 2.02 -10.58 14.94
CA ILE A 392 3.32 -10.84 15.58
C ILE A 392 3.96 -11.97 14.81
N LEU A 393 5.10 -11.72 14.20
CA LEU A 393 5.92 -12.70 13.50
C LEU A 393 7.22 -12.90 14.26
N HIS A 394 7.73 -14.12 14.27
CA HIS A 394 9.01 -14.49 14.85
C HIS A 394 9.84 -15.32 13.88
N THR A 395 11.12 -15.11 13.88
CA THR A 395 12.11 -15.97 13.20
C THR A 395 13.19 -16.41 14.16
N ALA A 396 13.69 -17.63 13.99
CA ALA A 396 14.83 -18.19 14.72
C ALA A 396 16.01 -18.56 13.80
N ASP A 397 15.89 -18.21 12.50
CA ASP A 397 16.85 -18.57 11.45
C ASP A 397 17.29 -17.36 10.58
N GLY A 398 17.05 -16.13 11.08
CA GLY A 398 17.41 -14.90 10.38
C GLY A 398 16.42 -14.48 9.30
N GLY A 399 15.21 -15.05 9.34
CA GLY A 399 14.12 -14.74 8.43
C GLY A 399 14.04 -15.65 7.21
N GLU A 400 14.80 -16.76 7.18
CA GLU A 400 14.56 -17.84 6.21
C GLU A 400 13.13 -18.36 6.35
N THR A 401 12.64 -18.46 7.61
CA THR A 401 11.25 -18.72 7.93
C THR A 401 10.72 -17.73 8.97
N TRP A 402 9.46 -17.32 8.82
CA TRP A 402 8.72 -16.48 9.75
C TRP A 402 7.48 -17.21 10.22
N GLU A 403 7.32 -17.33 11.55
CA GLU A 403 6.19 -17.99 12.18
C GLU A 403 5.30 -16.97 12.89
N SER A 404 3.97 -17.13 12.77
CA SER A 404 3.02 -16.27 13.47
C SER A 404 2.93 -16.63 14.95
N GLN A 405 3.15 -15.63 15.81
CA GLN A 405 2.92 -15.70 17.26
C GLN A 405 1.64 -14.97 17.69
N THR A 406 0.80 -14.53 16.78
CA THR A 406 -0.43 -13.77 17.05
C THR A 406 -1.37 -14.51 18.03
N ASN A 407 -1.48 -15.83 17.92
CA ASN A 407 -2.32 -16.64 18.80
C ASN A 407 -1.71 -16.91 20.21
N ASN A 408 -0.49 -16.46 20.44
CA ASN A 408 0.23 -16.67 21.70
C ASN A 408 -0.05 -15.58 22.75
N MET A 409 -0.93 -14.62 22.42
CA MET A 409 -1.36 -13.58 23.36
C MET A 409 -2.30 -14.16 24.41
N LEU A 410 -1.86 -14.11 25.67
CA LEU A 410 -2.64 -14.58 26.81
C LEU A 410 -3.32 -13.40 27.53
N ASN A 411 -4.59 -13.64 27.89
CA ASN A 411 -5.39 -12.77 28.75
C ASN A 411 -5.55 -11.31 28.27
N PRO A 412 -5.87 -11.05 27.01
CA PRO A 412 -6.16 -9.70 26.54
C PRO A 412 -7.31 -9.04 27.30
N HIS A 413 -8.21 -9.84 27.90
CA HIS A 413 -9.34 -9.38 28.72
C HIS A 413 -8.93 -8.78 30.09
N ALA A 414 -7.79 -9.15 30.65
CA ALA A 414 -7.39 -8.67 31.98
C ALA A 414 -7.05 -7.18 31.99
N THR A 415 -6.65 -6.63 30.85
CA THR A 415 -6.25 -5.23 30.68
C THR A 415 -7.41 -4.30 30.37
N PHE A 416 -8.50 -4.82 29.77
CA PHE A 416 -9.57 -3.99 29.16
C PHE A 416 -10.93 -4.06 29.84
N GLY A 417 -11.13 -4.92 30.88
CA GLY A 417 -12.43 -5.12 31.50
C GLY A 417 -13.51 -5.46 30.44
N ASN A 418 -14.68 -4.81 30.48
CA ASN A 418 -15.79 -5.04 29.54
C ASN A 418 -15.60 -4.40 28.15
N ASN A 419 -14.46 -3.77 27.85
CA ASN A 419 -14.22 -3.02 26.61
C ASN A 419 -13.64 -3.85 25.44
N LEU A 420 -13.53 -5.17 25.58
CA LEU A 420 -13.10 -6.07 24.51
C LEU A 420 -13.93 -5.95 23.23
N LYS A 421 -15.15 -5.43 23.33
CA LYS A 421 -16.03 -5.20 22.18
C LYS A 421 -15.51 -4.10 21.23
N LEU A 422 -14.64 -3.20 21.70
CA LEU A 422 -13.98 -2.15 20.90
C LEU A 422 -12.78 -2.67 20.11
N CYS A 423 -12.16 -3.78 20.51
CA CYS A 423 -11.05 -4.41 19.80
C CYS A 423 -11.48 -5.13 18.50
N LEU A 424 -12.79 -5.31 18.29
CA LEU A 424 -13.34 -5.97 17.10
C LEU A 424 -13.68 -5.00 15.96
N ASP A 425 -13.55 -3.69 16.17
CA ASP A 425 -13.99 -2.65 15.23
C ASP A 425 -12.90 -2.20 14.24
N GLY A 426 -11.93 -3.06 13.89
CA GLY A 426 -11.07 -2.88 12.72
C GLY A 426 -9.76 -2.09 12.91
N TYR A 427 -9.46 -1.56 14.11
CA TYR A 427 -8.22 -0.81 14.39
C TYR A 427 -7.32 -1.57 15.38
N ASN A 428 -6.69 -2.67 14.93
CA ASN A 428 -5.94 -3.61 15.79
C ASN A 428 -4.46 -3.57 15.44
N ALA A 429 -3.77 -2.43 15.66
CA ALA A 429 -2.39 -2.26 15.29
C ALA A 429 -1.44 -2.42 16.50
N LEU A 430 -0.35 -3.15 16.28
CA LEU A 430 0.84 -3.19 17.13
C LEU A 430 1.91 -2.33 16.45
N TYR A 431 2.32 -1.23 17.09
CA TYR A 431 3.12 -0.22 16.43
C TYR A 431 4.62 -0.41 16.62
N ASP A 432 5.03 -0.95 17.76
CA ASP A 432 6.45 -1.09 18.05
C ASP A 432 6.76 -2.34 18.87
N VAL A 433 7.96 -2.90 18.65
CA VAL A 433 8.49 -4.08 19.35
C VAL A 433 9.93 -3.85 19.77
N LYS A 434 10.26 -4.20 21.01
CA LYS A 434 11.60 -4.08 21.56
C LYS A 434 11.93 -5.25 22.45
N PHE A 435 13.13 -5.83 22.28
CA PHE A 435 13.68 -6.84 23.15
C PHE A 435 14.94 -6.31 23.83
N VAL A 436 15.14 -6.71 25.07
CA VAL A 436 16.36 -6.43 25.85
C VAL A 436 17.27 -7.65 25.91
N SER A 437 16.75 -8.82 25.52
CA SER A 437 17.47 -10.08 25.32
C SER A 437 16.79 -10.90 24.23
N ASP A 438 17.30 -12.10 23.93
CA ASP A 438 16.64 -13.04 23.01
C ASP A 438 15.39 -13.72 23.59
N GLN A 439 15.07 -13.49 24.86
CA GLN A 439 13.93 -14.07 25.58
C GLN A 439 12.91 -13.03 26.03
N GLU A 440 13.35 -11.81 26.38
CA GLU A 440 12.52 -10.82 27.07
C GLU A 440 12.31 -9.58 26.22
N GLY A 441 11.02 -9.23 25.99
CA GLY A 441 10.63 -8.10 25.16
C GLY A 441 9.20 -7.63 25.36
N TRP A 442 8.91 -6.44 24.79
CA TRP A 442 7.62 -5.77 24.87
C TRP A 442 7.12 -5.38 23.49
N ILE A 443 5.79 -5.33 23.37
CA ILE A 443 5.05 -4.82 22.19
C ILE A 443 4.05 -3.80 22.66
N PHE A 444 3.94 -2.68 21.92
CA PHE A 444 2.94 -1.64 22.16
C PHE A 444 2.02 -1.44 20.97
N GLY A 445 0.81 -0.91 21.24
CA GLY A 445 -0.17 -0.74 20.18
C GLY A 445 -1.32 0.20 20.49
N TYR A 446 -2.36 0.04 19.68
CA TYR A 446 -3.59 0.82 19.77
C TYR A 446 -4.28 0.60 21.12
N TYR A 447 -5.07 1.57 21.59
CA TYR A 447 -5.76 1.54 22.90
C TYR A 447 -4.85 1.34 24.13
N GLY A 448 -3.59 1.82 24.08
CA GLY A 448 -2.68 1.68 25.21
C GLY A 448 -2.24 0.24 25.48
N LEU A 449 -2.34 -0.63 24.47
CA LEU A 449 -1.91 -2.02 24.55
C LEU A 449 -0.44 -2.14 24.91
N VAL A 450 -0.15 -2.98 25.88
CA VAL A 450 1.21 -3.42 26.24
C VAL A 450 1.20 -4.92 26.43
N PHE A 451 2.07 -5.61 25.69
CA PHE A 451 2.34 -7.04 25.90
C PHE A 451 3.80 -7.23 26.27
N HIS A 452 4.07 -8.17 27.18
CA HIS A 452 5.38 -8.56 27.65
C HIS A 452 5.60 -10.07 27.48
N THR A 453 6.78 -10.44 27.07
CA THR A 453 7.23 -11.84 27.00
C THR A 453 8.55 -12.02 27.74
N THR A 454 8.76 -13.22 28.32
CA THR A 454 10.03 -13.66 28.91
C THR A 454 10.50 -14.99 28.33
N ASP A 455 9.85 -15.45 27.24
CA ASP A 455 10.07 -16.76 26.62
C ASP A 455 10.17 -16.68 25.08
N ALA A 456 10.71 -15.57 24.57
CA ALA A 456 10.87 -15.29 23.14
C ALA A 456 9.54 -15.25 22.37
N GLY A 457 8.46 -14.78 23.02
CA GLY A 457 7.14 -14.65 22.39
C GLY A 457 6.36 -15.96 22.30
N LYS A 458 6.82 -17.04 22.93
CA LYS A 458 5.99 -18.25 23.07
C LYS A 458 4.72 -17.94 23.86
N THR A 459 4.81 -17.01 24.80
CA THR A 459 3.66 -16.42 25.47
C THR A 459 3.81 -14.89 25.56
N TRP A 460 2.73 -14.16 25.27
CA TRP A 460 2.64 -12.72 25.41
C TRP A 460 1.61 -12.38 26.48
N MET A 461 2.04 -11.76 27.56
CA MET A 461 1.20 -11.39 28.71
C MET A 461 0.83 -9.91 28.62
N ALA A 462 -0.47 -9.60 28.66
CA ALA A 462 -0.93 -8.23 28.69
C ALA A 462 -0.56 -7.54 30.02
N GLN A 463 -0.01 -6.32 29.93
CA GLN A 463 0.27 -5.43 31.06
C GLN A 463 -0.68 -4.24 31.06
N ASN A 464 -0.99 -3.70 32.25
CA ASN A 464 -1.83 -2.51 32.39
C ASN A 464 -0.98 -1.25 32.22
N SER A 465 -1.10 -0.58 31.08
CA SER A 465 -0.42 0.68 30.79
C SER A 465 -0.96 1.90 31.58
N GLY A 466 -2.13 1.76 32.20
CA GLY A 466 -2.82 2.89 32.86
C GLY A 466 -3.47 3.89 31.90
N THR A 467 -3.52 3.61 30.58
CA THR A 467 -4.08 4.50 29.57
C THR A 467 -4.83 3.74 28.48
N GLU A 468 -5.83 4.40 27.86
CA GLU A 468 -6.50 3.92 26.62
C GLU A 468 -6.01 4.69 25.39
N VAL A 469 -5.04 5.58 25.55
CA VAL A 469 -4.45 6.37 24.45
C VAL A 469 -3.50 5.47 23.66
N PRO A 470 -3.56 5.46 22.31
CA PRO A 470 -2.60 4.73 21.48
C PRO A 470 -1.15 5.06 21.81
N LEU A 471 -0.35 4.03 22.04
CA LEU A 471 1.09 4.11 22.26
C LEU A 471 1.79 3.80 20.94
N LEU A 472 2.67 4.72 20.47
CA LEU A 472 3.23 4.71 19.12
C LEU A 472 4.72 4.41 19.08
N GLY A 473 5.47 4.77 20.13
CA GLY A 473 6.89 4.51 20.24
C GLY A 473 7.26 3.98 21.62
N LEU A 474 8.23 3.09 21.65
CA LEU A 474 8.70 2.47 22.88
C LEU A 474 10.23 2.46 22.95
N TYR A 475 10.75 2.50 24.17
CA TYR A 475 12.17 2.31 24.44
C TYR A 475 12.42 1.68 25.81
N PHE A 476 13.26 0.65 25.84
CA PHE A 476 13.77 0.05 27.08
C PHE A 476 15.28 0.10 27.07
N ILE A 477 15.88 0.56 28.18
CA ILE A 477 17.34 0.53 28.36
C ILE A 477 17.81 -0.79 28.98
N ASN A 478 16.93 -1.45 29.72
CA ASN A 478 17.14 -2.78 30.31
C ASN A 478 15.77 -3.41 30.63
N ASN A 479 15.72 -4.56 31.31
CA ASN A 479 14.48 -5.26 31.62
C ASN A 479 13.64 -4.62 32.75
N GLN A 480 14.07 -3.53 33.34
CA GLN A 480 13.33 -2.80 34.39
C GLN A 480 12.85 -1.43 33.93
N GLU A 481 13.73 -0.68 33.24
CA GLU A 481 13.52 0.72 32.90
C GLU A 481 13.05 0.86 31.43
N GLY A 482 11.84 1.40 31.26
CA GLY A 482 11.25 1.58 29.93
C GLY A 482 10.28 2.77 29.85
N TRP A 483 10.19 3.35 28.66
CA TRP A 483 9.28 4.47 28.34
C TRP A 483 8.45 4.14 27.10
N ALA A 484 7.22 4.65 27.11
CA ALA A 484 6.36 4.63 25.92
C ALA A 484 5.71 5.99 25.73
N VAL A 485 5.52 6.35 24.46
CA VAL A 485 4.95 7.63 24.03
C VAL A 485 3.84 7.41 23.02
N GLY A 486 2.94 8.39 22.89
CA GLY A 486 1.82 8.24 21.98
C GLY A 486 0.99 9.50 21.76
N ASN A 487 -0.26 9.27 21.39
CA ASN A 487 -1.21 10.35 21.12
C ASN A 487 -1.41 11.27 22.34
N ASN A 488 -1.90 12.48 22.09
CA ASN A 488 -2.19 13.50 23.12
C ASN A 488 -0.97 13.87 23.98
N GLY A 489 0.26 13.72 23.47
CA GLY A 489 1.48 14.02 24.19
C GLY A 489 1.77 13.09 25.37
N ILE A 490 1.15 11.89 25.40
CA ILE A 490 1.33 10.95 26.51
C ILE A 490 2.77 10.44 26.56
N ILE A 491 3.31 10.37 27.78
CA ILE A 491 4.53 9.66 28.13
C ILE A 491 4.24 8.81 29.36
N ILE A 492 4.53 7.53 29.31
CA ILE A 492 4.49 6.62 30.47
C ILE A 492 5.86 5.98 30.69
N HIS A 493 6.20 5.71 31.94
CA HIS A 493 7.47 5.15 32.38
C HIS A 493 7.26 3.97 33.31
N THR A 494 8.11 2.98 33.21
CA THR A 494 8.22 1.88 34.18
C THR A 494 9.64 1.75 34.69
N SER A 495 9.78 1.40 35.97
CA SER A 495 11.04 1.04 36.62
C SER A 495 11.04 -0.40 37.19
N ASP A 496 10.06 -1.20 36.81
CA ASP A 496 9.84 -2.56 37.29
C ASP A 496 9.44 -3.55 36.18
N GLY A 497 9.85 -3.28 34.93
CA GLY A 497 9.61 -4.13 33.76
C GLY A 497 8.16 -4.13 33.30
N GLY A 498 7.42 -3.04 33.59
CA GLY A 498 6.04 -2.88 33.17
C GLY A 498 5.00 -3.49 34.11
N ASN A 499 5.40 -3.96 35.31
CA ASN A 499 4.44 -4.32 36.35
C ASN A 499 3.61 -3.10 36.77
N LYS A 500 4.23 -1.92 36.74
CA LYS A 500 3.59 -0.63 36.94
C LYS A 500 4.08 0.39 35.91
N TRP A 501 3.15 1.10 35.29
CA TRP A 501 3.42 2.24 34.41
C TRP A 501 2.96 3.52 35.08
N GLU A 502 3.79 4.55 35.07
CA GLU A 502 3.51 5.85 35.66
C GLU A 502 3.49 6.92 34.57
N HIS A 503 2.47 7.79 34.59
CA HIS A 503 2.35 8.90 33.66
C HIS A 503 3.39 9.98 33.98
N GLN A 504 4.05 10.51 32.94
CA GLN A 504 4.96 11.66 33.02
C GLN A 504 4.39 12.85 32.26
N GLU A 505 4.45 14.03 32.85
CA GLU A 505 3.92 15.27 32.25
C GLU A 505 4.87 15.80 31.18
N SER A 506 4.48 15.72 29.92
CA SER A 506 5.30 16.17 28.78
C SER A 506 5.22 17.68 28.53
N GLY A 507 4.12 18.32 28.94
CA GLY A 507 3.82 19.71 28.58
C GLY A 507 3.39 19.91 27.13
N ALA A 508 3.17 18.82 26.36
CA ALA A 508 2.69 18.81 24.97
C ALA A 508 1.31 18.15 24.88
N ASN A 509 0.53 18.53 23.85
CA ASN A 509 -0.76 17.92 23.54
C ASN A 509 -0.74 17.17 22.19
N GLU A 510 0.28 17.42 21.37
CA GLU A 510 0.46 16.78 20.09
C GLU A 510 1.04 15.37 20.25
N PRO A 511 0.71 14.43 19.34
CA PRO A 511 1.26 13.07 19.39
C PRO A 511 2.78 13.03 19.34
N PHE A 512 3.38 12.23 20.21
CA PHE A 512 4.74 11.76 20.08
C PHE A 512 4.75 10.41 19.33
N LEU A 513 5.69 10.24 18.40
CA LEU A 513 5.79 9.08 17.51
C LEU A 513 6.98 8.19 17.86
N ALA A 514 8.06 8.76 18.37
CA ALA A 514 9.26 8.03 18.73
C ALA A 514 9.87 8.56 20.01
N VAL A 515 10.49 7.68 20.79
CA VAL A 515 11.21 7.98 22.02
C VAL A 515 12.55 7.26 22.00
N TYR A 516 13.58 7.92 22.50
CA TYR A 516 14.93 7.38 22.62
C TYR A 516 15.55 7.79 23.96
N PHE A 517 16.17 6.85 24.66
CA PHE A 517 16.94 7.11 25.86
C PHE A 517 18.38 6.63 25.68
N LEU A 518 19.33 7.47 26.00
CA LEU A 518 20.75 7.13 25.99
C LEU A 518 21.14 6.36 27.25
N ASP A 519 20.54 6.74 28.38
CA ASP A 519 20.66 6.12 29.71
C ASP A 519 19.40 6.41 30.53
N ALA A 520 19.38 6.05 31.81
CA ALA A 520 18.21 6.22 32.68
C ALA A 520 17.80 7.69 32.91
N ASN A 521 18.65 8.68 32.57
CA ASN A 521 18.38 10.09 32.82
C ASN A 521 18.14 10.89 31.54
N HIS A 522 18.87 10.58 30.46
CA HIS A 522 18.88 11.38 29.25
C HIS A 522 18.00 10.77 28.17
N GLY A 523 16.89 11.44 27.84
CA GLY A 523 15.93 11.00 26.85
C GLY A 523 15.36 12.10 25.98
N TRP A 524 14.86 11.72 24.81
CA TRP A 524 14.22 12.61 23.84
C TRP A 524 12.99 11.93 23.21
N THR A 525 12.00 12.74 22.87
CA THR A 525 10.84 12.28 22.13
C THR A 525 10.46 13.30 21.05
N VAL A 526 9.92 12.78 19.94
CA VAL A 526 9.57 13.55 18.74
C VAL A 526 8.22 13.08 18.15
N GLY A 527 7.58 13.97 17.39
CA GLY A 527 6.30 13.65 16.76
C GLY A 527 5.77 14.78 15.89
N PHE A 528 4.48 15.04 16.00
CA PHE A 528 3.81 16.14 15.28
C PHE A 528 4.03 17.50 15.92
N GLY A 529 4.33 17.53 17.21
CA GLY A 529 4.51 18.73 18.02
C GLY A 529 5.98 19.09 18.26
N PRO A 530 6.30 19.54 19.51
CA PRO A 530 7.65 19.92 19.90
C PRO A 530 8.59 18.71 19.94
N ILE A 531 9.89 19.00 19.92
CA ILE A 531 10.92 18.07 20.38
C ILE A 531 11.01 18.22 21.89
N ALA A 532 10.82 17.14 22.64
CA ALA A 532 10.95 17.18 24.09
C ALA A 532 12.18 16.39 24.54
N SER A 533 12.86 16.85 25.59
CA SER A 533 14.03 16.20 26.18
C SER A 533 13.96 16.19 27.70
N THR A 534 14.62 15.22 28.31
CA THR A 534 14.77 15.11 29.77
C THR A 534 16.21 14.83 30.15
N ASP A 535 16.62 15.32 31.33
CA ASP A 535 17.95 15.08 31.95
C ASP A 535 17.81 14.34 33.31
N ASP A 536 16.59 13.93 33.67
CA ASP A 536 16.25 13.35 34.98
C ASP A 536 15.32 12.13 34.91
N GLY A 537 15.35 11.42 33.75
CA GLY A 537 14.56 10.21 33.54
C GLY A 537 13.07 10.49 33.29
N GLY A 538 12.75 11.70 32.85
CA GLY A 538 11.39 12.13 32.54
C GLY A 538 10.59 12.65 33.75
N LYS A 539 11.24 12.89 34.89
CA LYS A 539 10.61 13.64 35.99
C LYS A 539 10.26 15.05 35.53
N THR A 540 11.10 15.63 34.66
CA THR A 540 10.82 16.89 33.97
C THR A 540 11.14 16.75 32.48
N TRP A 541 10.22 17.19 31.61
CA TRP A 541 10.40 17.27 30.17
C TRP A 541 10.49 18.73 29.72
N LYS A 542 11.47 19.04 28.86
CA LYS A 542 11.71 20.38 28.30
C LYS A 542 11.34 20.37 26.83
N CYS A 543 10.26 21.04 26.47
CA CYS A 543 9.81 21.16 25.09
C CYS A 543 10.51 22.33 24.38
N GLN A 544 10.96 22.09 23.13
CA GLN A 544 11.43 23.11 22.21
C GLN A 544 10.66 23.03 20.89
N PRO A 545 10.45 24.16 20.18
CA PRO A 545 9.72 24.15 18.92
C PRO A 545 10.34 23.24 17.88
N ASN A 546 9.52 22.46 17.20
CA ASN A 546 9.89 21.79 15.98
C ASN A 546 9.86 22.80 14.82
N ASN A 547 11.02 23.38 14.50
CA ASN A 547 11.15 24.42 13.48
C ASN A 547 11.16 23.88 12.04
N THR A 548 10.88 22.57 11.82
CA THR A 548 10.86 21.98 10.47
C THR A 548 9.52 22.18 9.77
N GLY A 549 8.45 22.47 10.52
CA GLY A 549 7.09 22.63 10.01
C GLY A 549 6.44 21.30 9.55
N THR A 550 7.01 20.15 9.95
CA THR A 550 6.53 18.82 9.53
C THR A 550 6.67 17.79 10.65
N ALA A 551 6.04 16.61 10.46
CA ALA A 551 6.12 15.50 11.41
C ALA A 551 7.54 14.89 11.45
N LEU A 552 7.98 14.55 12.66
CA LEU A 552 9.24 13.86 12.95
C LEU A 552 8.90 12.44 13.42
N TRP A 553 9.44 11.42 12.71
CA TRP A 553 9.01 10.04 12.87
C TRP A 553 9.98 9.16 13.64
N GLY A 554 11.28 9.37 13.45
CA GLY A 554 12.33 8.56 14.07
C GLY A 554 13.42 9.41 14.70
N ILE A 555 14.03 8.91 15.77
CA ILE A 555 15.09 9.59 16.52
C ILE A 555 16.15 8.58 16.98
N TYR A 556 17.41 8.99 16.90
CA TYR A 556 18.56 8.24 17.38
C TYR A 556 19.65 9.17 17.93
N PHE A 557 20.27 8.79 19.04
CA PHE A 557 21.44 9.45 19.60
C PHE A 557 22.62 8.47 19.69
N ASP A 558 23.80 8.92 19.23
CA ASP A 558 25.05 8.19 19.27
C ASP A 558 25.81 8.40 20.60
N ASN A 559 25.57 9.55 21.21
CA ASN A 559 26.05 9.94 22.55
C ASN A 559 25.24 11.16 23.05
N GLU A 560 25.54 11.63 24.26
CA GLU A 560 24.84 12.76 24.90
C GLU A 560 24.79 14.07 24.09
N ASN A 561 25.71 14.25 23.14
CA ASN A 561 25.81 15.48 22.35
C ASN A 561 25.30 15.31 20.91
N ARG A 562 25.35 14.08 20.36
CA ARG A 562 25.20 13.84 18.93
C ARG A 562 24.00 12.97 18.62
N GLY A 563 23.02 13.54 17.87
CA GLY A 563 21.79 12.85 17.53
C GLY A 563 21.20 13.27 16.19
N TRP A 564 20.32 12.44 15.65
CA TRP A 564 19.60 12.63 14.39
C TRP A 564 18.11 12.39 14.59
N ILE A 565 17.31 13.17 13.86
CA ILE A 565 15.88 13.01 13.76
C ILE A 565 15.51 12.97 12.28
N VAL A 566 14.62 12.06 11.91
CA VAL A 566 14.11 11.90 10.56
C VAL A 566 12.61 12.16 10.50
N GLY A 567 12.10 12.58 9.32
CA GLY A 567 10.70 12.98 9.23
C GLY A 567 10.14 13.05 7.82
N ALA A 568 8.96 13.65 7.70
CA ALA A 568 8.25 13.83 6.45
C ALA A 568 9.05 14.72 5.47
N ASN A 569 8.75 14.61 4.17
CA ASN A 569 9.39 15.37 3.09
C ASN A 569 10.92 15.19 3.01
N GLY A 570 11.43 14.03 3.43
CA GLY A 570 12.86 13.74 3.41
C GLY A 570 13.69 14.50 4.43
N ILE A 571 13.06 15.06 5.45
CA ILE A 571 13.77 15.83 6.49
C ILE A 571 14.67 14.93 7.31
N ILE A 572 15.92 15.37 7.46
CA ILE A 572 16.88 14.89 8.46
C ILE A 572 17.44 16.12 9.16
N ILE A 573 17.36 16.15 10.47
CA ILE A 573 18.01 17.17 11.31
C ILE A 573 19.01 16.52 12.26
N TYR A 574 20.06 17.25 12.59
CA TYR A 574 21.20 16.77 13.35
C TYR A 574 21.58 17.73 14.45
N THR A 575 21.97 17.21 15.61
CA THR A 575 22.47 17.98 16.75
C THR A 575 23.92 17.60 17.09
N LYS A 576 24.67 18.55 17.67
CA LYS A 576 26.03 18.40 18.25
C LYS A 576 26.09 18.81 19.71
N ASP A 577 24.98 19.21 20.28
CA ASP A 577 24.91 19.84 21.62
C ASP A 577 23.77 19.23 22.48
N GLY A 578 23.46 17.96 22.22
CA GLY A 578 22.47 17.22 23.01
C GLY A 578 21.02 17.62 22.70
N GLY A 579 20.77 18.16 21.52
CA GLY A 579 19.42 18.58 21.11
C GLY A 579 19.07 20.00 21.49
N LYS A 580 20.03 20.82 21.99
CA LYS A 580 19.81 22.24 22.24
C LYS A 580 19.60 23.01 20.93
N THR A 581 20.35 22.61 19.89
CA THR A 581 20.17 23.12 18.53
C THR A 581 20.11 22.00 17.51
N TRP A 582 19.30 22.20 16.46
CA TRP A 582 19.12 21.23 15.38
C TRP A 582 19.42 21.88 14.03
N THR A 583 20.22 21.22 13.21
CA THR A 583 20.66 21.68 11.87
C THR A 583 20.17 20.71 10.80
N PRO A 584 19.54 21.17 9.70
CA PRO A 584 19.16 20.32 8.59
C PRO A 584 20.37 19.65 7.91
N GLN A 585 20.20 18.38 7.52
CA GLN A 585 21.13 17.65 6.66
C GLN A 585 20.40 17.19 5.38
N PRO A 586 21.04 17.28 4.20
CA PRO A 586 20.47 16.77 2.97
C PRO A 586 20.31 15.25 3.02
N SER A 587 19.10 14.74 2.80
CA SER A 587 18.82 13.30 2.71
C SER A 587 19.03 12.74 1.29
N GLY A 588 18.97 13.58 0.27
CA GLY A 588 18.98 13.18 -1.14
C GLY A 588 17.61 12.68 -1.65
N THR A 589 16.56 12.79 -0.85
CA THR A 589 15.19 12.40 -1.21
C THR A 589 14.16 13.41 -0.68
N SER A 590 12.98 13.44 -1.30
CA SER A 590 11.79 14.13 -0.77
C SER A 590 10.78 13.15 -0.14
N ASN A 591 11.07 11.85 -0.14
CA ASN A 591 10.19 10.84 0.46
C ASN A 591 10.18 10.97 1.99
N TRP A 592 9.04 10.66 2.60
CA TRP A 592 8.96 10.58 4.05
C TRP A 592 9.88 9.49 4.56
N ILE A 593 10.59 9.78 5.62
CA ILE A 593 11.48 8.86 6.33
C ILE A 593 10.82 8.54 7.65
N PHE A 594 10.52 7.26 7.90
CA PHE A 594 9.72 6.84 9.05
C PHE A 594 10.55 6.35 10.22
N ASP A 595 11.68 5.72 9.96
CA ASP A 595 12.50 5.13 11.02
C ASP A 595 13.99 5.32 10.77
N ILE A 596 14.76 5.29 11.85
CA ILE A 596 16.22 5.40 11.85
C ILE A 596 16.81 4.45 12.90
N CYS A 597 17.79 3.67 12.48
CA CYS A 597 18.54 2.81 13.39
C CYS A 597 20.05 2.94 13.20
N ASN A 598 20.78 2.37 14.15
CA ASN A 598 22.23 2.33 14.16
C ASN A 598 22.74 0.92 13.80
N SER A 599 23.84 0.88 13.06
CA SER A 599 24.80 -0.21 13.06
C SER A 599 26.15 0.29 13.59
N ASP A 600 27.16 -0.57 13.71
CA ASP A 600 28.45 -0.18 14.32
C ASP A 600 29.05 1.06 13.66
N ASN A 601 29.13 1.08 12.33
CA ASN A 601 29.80 2.13 11.56
C ASN A 601 28.84 2.98 10.70
N ALA A 602 27.53 2.75 10.75
CA ALA A 602 26.56 3.49 9.94
C ALA A 602 25.26 3.78 10.68
N LEU A 603 24.52 4.78 10.17
CA LEU A 603 23.08 4.92 10.43
C LEU A 603 22.30 4.53 9.19
N TRP A 604 21.15 3.94 9.41
CA TRP A 604 20.22 3.53 8.37
C TRP A 604 18.86 4.17 8.61
N ALA A 605 18.20 4.58 7.55
CA ALA A 605 16.85 5.13 7.65
C ALA A 605 15.99 4.61 6.50
N VAL A 606 14.71 4.41 6.77
CA VAL A 606 13.75 3.86 5.78
C VAL A 606 12.51 4.72 5.66
N GLY A 607 11.84 4.62 4.50
CA GLY A 607 10.69 5.46 4.24
C GLY A 607 9.84 5.06 3.04
N LEU A 608 9.05 6.03 2.57
CA LEU A 608 8.16 5.89 1.42
C LEU A 608 8.93 5.41 0.18
N LYS A 609 8.22 4.70 -0.72
CA LYS A 609 8.74 4.21 -2.01
C LYS A 609 9.97 3.31 -1.84
N GLY A 610 9.95 2.45 -0.82
CA GLY A 610 11.06 1.55 -0.54
C GLY A 610 12.40 2.24 -0.30
N THR A 611 12.37 3.51 0.14
CA THR A 611 13.57 4.31 0.39
C THR A 611 14.40 3.70 1.51
N ILE A 612 15.68 3.47 1.25
CA ILE A 612 16.70 3.12 2.25
C ILE A 612 17.86 4.10 2.10
N LEU A 613 18.21 4.77 3.20
CA LEU A 613 19.30 5.72 3.31
C LEU A 613 20.39 5.16 4.20
N LYS A 614 21.63 5.50 3.90
CA LYS A 614 22.82 5.16 4.69
C LYS A 614 23.65 6.40 4.98
N TYR A 615 24.11 6.55 6.21
CA TYR A 615 25.09 7.54 6.63
C TYR A 615 26.29 6.82 7.27
N ILE A 616 27.48 6.99 6.69
CA ILE A 616 28.70 6.37 7.22
C ILE A 616 29.26 7.25 8.34
N LYS A 617 29.39 6.70 9.54
CA LYS A 617 30.06 7.35 10.66
C LYS A 617 31.56 7.41 10.41
N LEU A 618 32.21 8.53 10.73
CA LEU A 618 33.68 8.55 10.74
C LEU A 618 34.18 7.64 11.86
N ALA A 619 35.21 6.84 11.55
CA ALA A 619 35.90 6.08 12.57
C ALA A 619 36.27 7.00 13.74
N LYS A 620 36.05 6.55 14.97
CA LYS A 620 36.51 7.28 16.17
C LYS A 620 38.03 7.37 16.05
N SER A 621 38.54 8.60 15.81
CA SER A 621 39.98 8.91 15.82
C SER A 621 40.55 8.79 17.22
#